data_c8cb053b6128e93daedf16b52a158e6f
#
_entry.id   c8cb053b6128e93daedf16b52a158e6f
#
_cell.length_a   1.000
_cell.length_b   1.000
_cell.length_c   1.000
_cell.angle_alpha   90.00
_cell.angle_beta   90.00
_cell.angle_gamma   90.00
#
_symmetry.space_group_name_H-M   'P 1'
#
loop_
_entity.id
_entity.type
_entity.pdbx_description
1 polymer ?
#
loop_
_entity_poly.entity_id
_entity_poly.type
_entity_poly.pdbx_seq_one_letter_code
_entity_poly.pdbx_strand_id
1 'polypeptide(L)'
;MAEQNIAFLSATELGNAIREKQISPVEAVEAYLERIERIDPLVNSYITVTAEQARQEALEAEKEIRSGNYRGPLHGIPMGLKDQIYTKGVRTTDASKIRSEFVPKYDATVVTNLKNSGAILLGKLNMAEFAHGEPQSSYYGATRNPWDLTRSPGVSSTGSGAATAARLCATSLGEDTGGSIRGPAANCGLVGLRPTWGRVSRYGVDGAGWSFDTLGPISRTVEDAAITIGGIAGYDPLDPSTHNVPVPDYLAALTGDIKGLRIGVVRELIDPEELDLDPQMRQSVLTAVEVLAELGAEVKQVSMPLAEKSGYITRAITHVDRVSLSPEFLREQPEDYHHNTRVHFTTANLIPAQVYYKAQKLRTMVREQVLGLLKDVDVLIQPTSGRPANVINLDQNVESQVGAKAALAAGGFRGPYSLSGAPALSILCGFTSEGDDGLPLAMQIAGRPFEEATVLRVAHAYEQAVSWNKRIPPAAL
;
A
#
# COMPACT_ATOMS: atom_id res chain seq x y z
N MET A 1 9.14 -33.56 -11.91
CA MET A 1 8.83 -32.13 -12.17
C MET A 1 9.68 -31.37 -11.19
N ALA A 2 10.47 -30.39 -11.64
CA ALA A 2 11.20 -29.53 -10.69
C ALA A 2 10.16 -28.95 -9.72
N GLU A 3 10.45 -28.95 -8.42
CA GLU A 3 9.62 -28.31 -7.39
C GLU A 3 9.38 -26.88 -7.85
N GLN A 4 8.20 -26.64 -8.39
CA GLN A 4 7.77 -25.29 -8.71
C GLN A 4 7.74 -24.56 -7.38
N ASN A 5 8.65 -23.61 -7.18
CA ASN A 5 8.74 -22.93 -5.89
C ASN A 5 7.43 -22.18 -5.65
N ILE A 6 6.57 -22.75 -4.83
CA ILE A 6 5.19 -22.31 -4.55
C ILE A 6 5.11 -20.79 -4.27
N ALA A 7 6.09 -20.26 -3.54
CA ALA A 7 6.12 -18.85 -3.19
C ALA A 7 6.36 -17.89 -4.38
N PHE A 8 6.76 -18.43 -5.56
CA PHE A 8 6.93 -17.63 -6.78
C PHE A 8 5.66 -17.51 -7.61
N LEU A 9 4.67 -18.39 -7.39
CA LEU A 9 3.35 -18.23 -7.99
C LEU A 9 2.69 -16.93 -7.48
N SER A 10 1.96 -16.22 -8.35
CA SER A 10 1.09 -15.12 -7.90
C SER A 10 0.00 -15.66 -6.96
N ALA A 11 -0.67 -14.79 -6.20
CA ALA A 11 -1.76 -15.24 -5.34
C ALA A 11 -2.90 -15.85 -6.16
N THR A 12 -3.14 -15.33 -7.36
CA THR A 12 -4.15 -15.85 -8.29
C THR A 12 -3.75 -17.21 -8.88
N GLU A 13 -2.49 -17.38 -9.30
CA GLU A 13 -1.99 -18.67 -9.78
C GLU A 13 -2.02 -19.73 -8.66
N LEU A 14 -1.57 -19.35 -7.44
CA LEU A 14 -1.64 -20.22 -6.27
C LEU A 14 -3.07 -20.61 -5.92
N GLY A 15 -4.00 -19.64 -5.93
CA GLY A 15 -5.43 -19.89 -5.68
C GLY A 15 -6.06 -20.85 -6.70
N ASN A 16 -5.68 -20.73 -7.96
CA ASN A 16 -6.10 -21.67 -9.01
C ASN A 16 -5.55 -23.08 -8.77
N ALA A 17 -4.25 -23.21 -8.46
CA ALA A 17 -3.61 -24.49 -8.15
C ALA A 17 -4.22 -25.17 -6.90
N ILE A 18 -4.57 -24.37 -5.88
CA ILE A 18 -5.25 -24.85 -4.67
C ILE A 18 -6.67 -25.33 -5.02
N ARG A 19 -7.44 -24.54 -5.78
CA ARG A 19 -8.79 -24.92 -6.23
C ARG A 19 -8.79 -26.24 -7.02
N GLU A 20 -7.79 -26.43 -7.88
CA GLU A 20 -7.59 -27.61 -8.70
C GLU A 20 -6.95 -28.76 -7.94
N LYS A 21 -6.61 -28.58 -6.65
CA LYS A 21 -5.99 -29.55 -5.77
C LYS A 21 -4.61 -30.02 -6.24
N GLN A 22 -3.89 -29.16 -6.98
CA GLN A 22 -2.51 -29.38 -7.42
C GLN A 22 -1.52 -29.04 -6.31
N ILE A 23 -1.88 -28.06 -5.48
CA ILE A 23 -1.14 -27.61 -4.30
C ILE A 23 -2.13 -27.58 -3.12
N SER A 24 -1.73 -28.06 -1.95
CA SER A 24 -2.57 -27.93 -0.77
C SER A 24 -2.30 -26.60 -0.05
N PRO A 25 -3.29 -26.04 0.71
CA PRO A 25 -3.05 -24.91 1.61
C PRO A 25 -1.92 -25.16 2.61
N VAL A 26 -1.75 -26.41 3.06
CA VAL A 26 -0.67 -26.81 3.99
C VAL A 26 0.70 -26.67 3.32
N GLU A 27 0.87 -27.19 2.11
CA GLU A 27 2.11 -27.02 1.33
C GLU A 27 2.40 -25.54 1.07
N ALA A 28 1.36 -24.74 0.75
CA ALA A 28 1.52 -23.32 0.55
C ALA A 28 2.00 -22.59 1.80
N VAL A 29 1.38 -22.83 2.96
CA VAL A 29 1.78 -22.21 4.24
C VAL A 29 3.18 -22.60 4.63
N GLU A 30 3.57 -23.88 4.56
CA GLU A 30 4.92 -24.32 4.90
C GLU A 30 5.97 -23.67 4.00
N ALA A 31 5.72 -23.59 2.69
CA ALA A 31 6.64 -22.93 1.75
C ALA A 31 6.90 -21.47 2.11
N TYR A 32 5.88 -20.74 2.56
CA TYR A 32 6.05 -19.35 3.00
C TYR A 32 6.71 -19.25 4.38
N LEU A 33 6.38 -20.12 5.33
CA LEU A 33 7.00 -20.13 6.67
C LEU A 33 8.49 -20.43 6.60
N GLU A 34 8.92 -21.42 5.80
CA GLU A 34 10.33 -21.71 5.54
C GLU A 34 11.07 -20.51 4.93
N ARG A 35 10.43 -19.80 4.01
CA ARG A 35 11.02 -18.59 3.44
C ARG A 35 11.10 -17.45 4.44
N ILE A 36 10.11 -17.26 5.29
CA ILE A 36 10.13 -16.25 6.36
C ILE A 36 11.33 -16.52 7.27
N GLU A 37 11.51 -17.76 7.73
CA GLU A 37 12.63 -18.13 8.59
C GLU A 37 14.00 -17.83 7.95
N ARG A 38 14.14 -18.09 6.65
CA ARG A 38 15.41 -17.91 5.93
C ARG A 38 15.68 -16.47 5.51
N ILE A 39 14.69 -15.74 5.04
CA ILE A 39 14.86 -14.46 4.33
C ILE A 39 14.47 -13.26 5.19
N ASP A 40 13.47 -13.39 6.07
CA ASP A 40 13.02 -12.23 6.86
C ASP A 40 14.11 -11.62 7.75
N PRO A 41 15.09 -12.35 8.27
CA PRO A 41 16.23 -11.75 8.97
C PRO A 41 17.03 -10.73 8.14
N LEU A 42 16.97 -10.79 6.81
CA LEU A 42 17.64 -9.82 5.93
C LEU A 42 16.81 -8.55 5.74
N VAL A 43 15.49 -8.68 5.64
CA VAL A 43 14.57 -7.58 5.29
C VAL A 43 13.80 -7.01 6.47
N ASN A 44 13.68 -7.76 7.58
CA ASN A 44 12.98 -7.39 8.82
C ASN A 44 11.53 -6.91 8.56
N SER A 45 10.78 -7.72 7.80
CA SER A 45 9.43 -7.36 7.37
C SER A 45 8.32 -7.83 8.31
N TYR A 46 8.59 -8.79 9.22
CA TYR A 46 7.64 -9.27 10.22
C TYR A 46 7.97 -8.78 11.62
N ILE A 47 6.95 -8.39 12.40
CA ILE A 47 7.05 -8.16 13.85
C ILE A 47 6.59 -9.41 14.60
N THR A 48 5.56 -10.07 14.10
CA THR A 48 4.99 -11.29 14.71
C THR A 48 4.64 -12.28 13.60
N VAL A 49 5.20 -13.49 13.68
CA VAL A 49 4.83 -14.61 12.80
C VAL A 49 3.85 -15.51 13.58
N THR A 50 2.72 -15.85 12.93
CA THR A 50 1.64 -16.67 13.53
C THR A 50 1.66 -18.10 13.00
N ALA A 51 2.85 -18.73 13.01
CA ALA A 51 3.10 -20.02 12.34
C ALA A 51 2.12 -21.13 12.74
N GLU A 52 1.90 -21.34 14.05
CA GLU A 52 1.01 -22.42 14.54
C GLU A 52 -0.45 -22.17 14.14
N GLN A 53 -0.90 -20.91 14.24
CA GLN A 53 -2.25 -20.54 13.80
C GLN A 53 -2.39 -20.73 12.27
N ALA A 54 -1.39 -20.32 11.49
CA ALA A 54 -1.40 -20.45 10.04
C ALA A 54 -1.47 -21.94 9.60
N ARG A 55 -0.73 -22.82 10.28
CA ARG A 55 -0.78 -24.28 10.03
C ARG A 55 -2.17 -24.85 10.32
N GLN A 56 -2.78 -24.44 11.44
CA GLN A 56 -4.11 -24.90 11.80
C GLN A 56 -5.16 -24.42 10.79
N GLU A 57 -5.13 -23.14 10.41
CA GLU A 57 -6.01 -22.56 9.38
C GLU A 57 -5.82 -23.24 8.02
N ALA A 58 -4.57 -23.64 7.67
CA ALA A 58 -4.27 -24.36 6.43
C ALA A 58 -4.89 -25.76 6.40
N LEU A 59 -4.80 -26.50 7.51
CA LEU A 59 -5.44 -27.82 7.64
C LEU A 59 -6.97 -27.74 7.51
N GLU A 60 -7.59 -26.71 8.09
CA GLU A 60 -9.02 -26.47 7.98
C GLU A 60 -9.42 -26.12 6.53
N ALA A 61 -8.68 -25.22 5.88
CA ALA A 61 -8.90 -24.86 4.48
C ALA A 61 -8.73 -26.07 3.54
N GLU A 62 -7.70 -26.89 3.73
CA GLU A 62 -7.50 -28.11 2.95
C GLU A 62 -8.70 -29.07 3.08
N LYS A 63 -9.18 -29.30 4.30
CA LYS A 63 -10.33 -30.16 4.57
C LYS A 63 -11.60 -29.64 3.88
N GLU A 64 -11.85 -28.33 3.95
CA GLU A 64 -13.00 -27.69 3.29
C GLU A 64 -12.93 -27.83 1.77
N ILE A 65 -11.78 -27.49 1.17
CA ILE A 65 -11.59 -27.57 -0.28
C ILE A 65 -11.71 -29.01 -0.79
N ARG A 66 -11.16 -29.99 -0.05
CA ARG A 66 -11.29 -31.42 -0.40
C ARG A 66 -12.73 -31.89 -0.36
N SER A 67 -13.55 -31.37 0.58
CA SER A 67 -14.97 -31.68 0.68
C SER A 67 -15.86 -30.94 -0.32
N GLY A 68 -15.27 -30.06 -1.17
CA GLY A 68 -15.99 -29.30 -2.19
C GLY A 68 -16.48 -27.91 -1.71
N ASN A 69 -16.19 -27.53 -0.47
CA ASN A 69 -16.52 -26.21 0.04
C ASN A 69 -15.41 -25.20 -0.26
N TYR A 70 -15.40 -24.67 -1.48
CA TYR A 70 -14.45 -23.64 -1.91
C TYR A 70 -15.04 -22.24 -1.73
N ARG A 71 -14.43 -21.39 -0.90
CA ARG A 71 -14.95 -20.07 -0.49
C ARG A 71 -14.65 -18.95 -1.51
N GLY A 72 -13.71 -19.15 -2.42
CA GLY A 72 -13.32 -18.16 -3.43
C GLY A 72 -11.80 -18.01 -3.61
N PRO A 73 -11.35 -17.01 -4.40
CA PRO A 73 -9.96 -16.89 -4.85
C PRO A 73 -8.92 -16.76 -3.72
N LEU A 74 -9.32 -16.30 -2.54
CA LEU A 74 -8.44 -16.17 -1.37
C LEU A 74 -8.41 -17.41 -0.47
N HIS A 75 -9.20 -18.46 -0.78
CA HIS A 75 -9.27 -19.65 0.08
C HIS A 75 -7.96 -20.44 0.06
N GLY A 76 -7.30 -20.48 1.22
CA GLY A 76 -6.00 -21.11 1.40
C GLY A 76 -4.79 -20.21 1.07
N ILE A 77 -4.99 -18.93 0.76
CA ILE A 77 -3.91 -18.01 0.38
C ILE A 77 -3.21 -17.43 1.62
N PRO A 78 -1.87 -17.61 1.73
CA PRO A 78 -1.07 -17.06 2.83
C PRO A 78 -0.87 -15.55 2.67
N MET A 79 -1.29 -14.76 3.68
CA MET A 79 -1.27 -13.30 3.67
C MET A 79 -0.55 -12.70 4.87
N GLY A 80 -0.02 -11.47 4.70
CA GLY A 80 0.50 -10.65 5.77
C GLY A 80 -0.33 -9.38 6.00
N LEU A 81 -0.45 -8.93 7.26
CA LEU A 81 -1.21 -7.73 7.62
C LEU A 81 -0.33 -6.69 8.31
N LYS A 82 -0.41 -5.43 7.88
CA LYS A 82 0.25 -4.31 8.56
C LYS A 82 -0.08 -4.29 10.05
N ASP A 83 0.90 -4.04 10.90
CA ASP A 83 0.80 -4.27 12.35
C ASP A 83 -0.14 -3.32 13.12
N GLN A 84 -0.82 -2.41 12.47
CA GLN A 84 -1.90 -1.59 13.04
C GLN A 84 -3.30 -2.19 12.87
N ILE A 85 -3.44 -3.32 12.13
CA ILE A 85 -4.72 -3.97 11.86
C ILE A 85 -5.00 -4.96 12.99
N TYR A 86 -6.04 -4.72 13.79
CA TYR A 86 -6.38 -5.54 14.94
C TYR A 86 -6.73 -6.96 14.52
N THR A 87 -6.01 -7.91 15.11
CA THR A 87 -6.22 -9.34 14.92
C THR A 87 -6.40 -9.96 16.30
N LYS A 88 -7.58 -10.49 16.58
CA LYS A 88 -7.94 -11.04 17.90
C LYS A 88 -6.92 -12.09 18.35
N GLY A 89 -6.36 -11.89 19.54
CA GLY A 89 -5.39 -12.80 20.14
C GLY A 89 -3.97 -12.72 19.57
N VAL A 90 -3.73 -11.87 18.58
CA VAL A 90 -2.41 -11.65 17.97
C VAL A 90 -1.88 -10.27 18.36
N ARG A 91 -0.66 -10.23 18.88
CA ARG A 91 0.03 -8.99 19.25
C ARG A 91 0.02 -8.00 18.08
N THR A 92 -0.38 -6.73 18.36
CA THR A 92 -0.54 -5.66 17.38
C THR A 92 0.02 -4.37 17.96
N THR A 93 1.17 -3.92 17.48
CA THR A 93 2.02 -2.99 18.23
C THR A 93 2.15 -1.60 17.61
N ASP A 94 1.65 -1.38 16.40
CA ASP A 94 1.92 -0.15 15.61
C ASP A 94 3.41 0.15 15.45
N ALA A 95 4.24 -0.89 15.51
CA ALA A 95 5.70 -0.83 15.53
C ALA A 95 6.28 0.05 16.64
N SER A 96 5.55 0.26 17.75
CA SER A 96 5.93 1.10 18.88
C SER A 96 6.20 0.29 20.14
N LYS A 97 7.15 0.75 20.95
CA LYS A 97 7.39 0.25 22.31
C LYS A 97 6.16 0.44 23.21
N ILE A 98 5.43 1.55 23.05
CA ILE A 98 4.22 1.88 23.82
C ILE A 98 3.17 0.78 23.75
N ARG A 99 3.06 0.12 22.60
CA ARG A 99 2.07 -0.95 22.36
C ARG A 99 2.69 -2.34 22.21
N SER A 100 3.94 -2.53 22.62
CA SER A 100 4.68 -3.78 22.42
C SER A 100 3.97 -5.04 22.99
N GLU A 101 3.13 -4.86 24.02
CA GLU A 101 2.37 -5.94 24.68
C GLU A 101 0.86 -5.91 24.34
N PHE A 102 0.44 -5.03 23.44
CA PHE A 102 -1.00 -4.91 23.15
C PHE A 102 -1.50 -6.08 22.29
N VAL A 103 -2.55 -6.74 22.80
CA VAL A 103 -3.25 -7.84 22.10
C VAL A 103 -4.72 -7.49 21.97
N PRO A 104 -5.23 -7.29 20.74
CA PRO A 104 -6.63 -6.97 20.49
C PRO A 104 -7.58 -8.08 20.97
N LYS A 105 -8.75 -7.68 21.51
CA LYS A 105 -9.80 -8.59 21.94
C LYS A 105 -10.80 -8.94 20.84
N TYR A 106 -10.70 -8.31 19.68
CA TYR A 106 -11.56 -8.49 18.53
C TYR A 106 -10.79 -8.32 17.23
N ASP A 107 -11.32 -8.86 16.15
CA ASP A 107 -10.77 -8.68 14.80
C ASP A 107 -11.26 -7.37 14.20
N ALA A 108 -10.40 -6.71 13.42
CA ALA A 108 -10.84 -5.69 12.49
C ALA A 108 -11.79 -6.30 11.44
N THR A 109 -12.71 -5.51 10.91
CA THR A 109 -13.67 -6.00 9.90
C THR A 109 -12.98 -6.63 8.70
N VAL A 110 -11.87 -6.03 8.23
CA VAL A 110 -11.08 -6.60 7.11
C VAL A 110 -10.49 -7.98 7.47
N VAL A 111 -10.11 -8.21 8.72
CA VAL A 111 -9.61 -9.52 9.18
C VAL A 111 -10.75 -10.54 9.19
N THR A 112 -11.93 -10.16 9.69
CA THR A 112 -13.12 -10.99 9.66
C THR A 112 -13.48 -11.38 8.21
N ASN A 113 -13.45 -10.41 7.28
CA ASN A 113 -13.76 -10.65 5.89
C ASN A 113 -12.74 -11.59 5.21
N LEU A 114 -11.43 -11.41 5.48
CA LEU A 114 -10.39 -12.29 4.99
C LEU A 114 -10.54 -13.73 5.52
N LYS A 115 -10.81 -13.90 6.81
CA LYS A 115 -11.09 -15.22 7.41
C LYS A 115 -12.32 -15.86 6.77
N ASN A 116 -13.39 -15.10 6.53
CA ASN A 116 -14.58 -15.58 5.84
C ASN A 116 -14.30 -16.01 4.40
N SER A 117 -13.34 -15.34 3.72
CA SER A 117 -12.86 -15.73 2.38
C SER A 117 -11.89 -16.91 2.43
N GLY A 118 -11.51 -17.39 3.61
CA GLY A 118 -10.57 -18.51 3.80
C GLY A 118 -9.10 -18.14 3.63
N ALA A 119 -8.74 -16.87 3.64
CA ALA A 119 -7.34 -16.43 3.65
C ALA A 119 -6.64 -16.81 4.96
N ILE A 120 -5.37 -17.14 4.89
CA ILE A 120 -4.57 -17.62 6.02
C ILE A 120 -3.60 -16.53 6.46
N LEU A 121 -3.63 -16.15 7.75
CA LEU A 121 -2.75 -15.12 8.27
C LEU A 121 -1.38 -15.70 8.66
N LEU A 122 -0.31 -15.26 7.97
CA LEU A 122 1.09 -15.61 8.33
C LEU A 122 1.65 -14.77 9.46
N GLY A 123 1.14 -13.53 9.66
CA GLY A 123 1.62 -12.66 10.74
C GLY A 123 1.37 -11.17 10.52
N LYS A 124 1.98 -10.38 11.42
CA LYS A 124 1.90 -8.93 11.48
C LYS A 124 3.17 -8.33 10.91
N LEU A 125 2.99 -7.46 9.92
CA LEU A 125 4.06 -6.89 9.11
C LEU A 125 4.54 -5.56 9.69
N ASN A 126 5.85 -5.38 9.70
CA ASN A 126 6.52 -4.20 10.21
C ASN A 126 6.03 -2.91 9.51
N MET A 127 6.15 -1.80 10.20
CA MET A 127 5.70 -0.51 9.72
C MET A 127 6.53 0.62 10.37
N ALA A 128 6.40 1.83 9.86
CA ALA A 128 6.88 3.01 10.57
C ALA A 128 6.01 3.23 11.82
N GLU A 129 6.62 3.60 12.94
CA GLU A 129 5.94 3.77 14.23
C GLU A 129 4.69 4.65 14.11
N PHE A 130 3.53 4.14 14.55
CA PHE A 130 2.21 4.79 14.44
C PHE A 130 1.89 5.31 13.03
N ALA A 131 2.36 4.61 12.00
CA ALA A 131 2.22 4.99 10.59
C ALA A 131 2.88 6.35 10.22
N HIS A 132 3.82 6.84 11.03
CA HIS A 132 4.57 8.09 10.82
C HIS A 132 6.08 7.85 10.76
N GLY A 133 6.78 8.72 10.05
CA GLY A 133 8.25 8.68 9.94
C GLY A 133 8.78 7.74 8.88
N GLU A 134 10.03 7.37 9.03
CA GLU A 134 10.81 6.54 8.12
C GLU A 134 10.95 5.10 8.68
N PRO A 135 11.49 4.13 7.92
CA PRO A 135 11.59 2.74 8.36
C PRO A 135 12.31 2.56 9.71
N GLN A 136 13.30 3.38 10.00
CA GLN A 136 14.06 3.34 11.25
C GLN A 136 13.26 3.76 12.48
N SER A 137 12.05 4.31 12.32
CA SER A 137 11.21 4.67 13.47
C SER A 137 10.56 3.46 14.14
N SER A 138 10.58 2.28 13.52
CA SER A 138 10.07 1.06 14.14
C SER A 138 10.89 0.65 15.35
N TYR A 139 10.23 0.39 16.48
CA TYR A 139 10.86 -0.19 17.68
C TYR A 139 11.51 -1.56 17.41
N TYR A 140 11.02 -2.28 16.42
CA TYR A 140 11.51 -3.61 16.01
C TYR A 140 12.65 -3.55 14.97
N GLY A 141 13.17 -2.36 14.70
CA GLY A 141 14.21 -2.12 13.72
C GLY A 141 13.69 -1.81 12.32
N ALA A 142 14.57 -1.23 11.50
CA ALA A 142 14.23 -0.79 10.17
C ALA A 142 13.96 -1.97 9.23
N THR A 143 12.84 -1.93 8.51
CA THR A 143 12.60 -2.81 7.36
C THR A 143 13.45 -2.36 6.18
N ARG A 144 14.00 -3.30 5.43
CA ARG A 144 14.89 -3.08 4.29
C ARG A 144 14.22 -3.44 2.97
N ASN A 145 14.61 -2.74 1.91
CA ASN A 145 14.08 -3.00 0.57
C ASN A 145 14.72 -4.26 -0.04
N PRO A 146 13.95 -5.24 -0.52
CA PRO A 146 14.49 -6.46 -1.13
C PRO A 146 15.29 -6.22 -2.42
N TRP A 147 15.12 -5.08 -3.10
CA TRP A 147 15.92 -4.70 -4.27
C TRP A 147 17.32 -4.23 -3.92
N ASP A 148 17.45 -3.55 -2.78
CA ASP A 148 18.71 -3.10 -2.20
C ASP A 148 18.51 -2.93 -0.69
N LEU A 149 19.17 -3.77 0.11
CA LEU A 149 19.01 -3.82 1.57
C LEU A 149 19.49 -2.54 2.30
N THR A 150 20.15 -1.63 1.61
CA THR A 150 20.53 -0.32 2.15
C THR A 150 19.42 0.72 1.98
N ARG A 151 18.37 0.41 1.21
CA ARG A 151 17.32 1.34 0.84
C ARG A 151 15.99 1.10 1.54
N SER A 152 15.19 2.16 1.60
CA SER A 152 13.86 2.16 2.18
C SER A 152 12.86 1.38 1.30
N PRO A 153 12.06 0.47 1.87
CA PRO A 153 10.96 -0.15 1.15
C PRO A 153 9.76 0.80 0.96
N GLY A 154 9.89 2.08 1.33
CA GLY A 154 8.80 3.05 1.38
C GLY A 154 8.07 3.01 2.72
N VAL A 155 7.28 4.04 3.00
CA VAL A 155 6.58 4.24 4.26
C VAL A 155 5.08 4.51 4.05
N SER A 156 4.23 4.16 5.04
CA SER A 156 4.51 3.55 6.36
C SER A 156 4.34 2.03 6.38
N SER A 157 3.75 1.38 5.35
CA SER A 157 3.55 -0.08 5.26
C SER A 157 4.84 -0.78 4.79
N THR A 158 5.94 -0.55 5.54
CA THR A 158 7.30 -0.98 5.18
C THR A 158 7.39 -2.49 5.01
N GLY A 159 6.89 -3.24 5.98
CA GLY A 159 6.87 -4.70 5.97
C GLY A 159 5.93 -5.26 4.91
N SER A 160 4.77 -4.60 4.64
CA SER A 160 3.86 -5.07 3.59
C SER A 160 4.51 -5.00 2.21
N GLY A 161 5.24 -3.92 1.90
CA GLY A 161 6.02 -3.81 0.67
C GLY A 161 7.15 -4.85 0.62
N ALA A 162 7.99 -4.90 1.67
CA ALA A 162 9.16 -5.77 1.70
C ALA A 162 8.79 -7.26 1.68
N ALA A 163 7.84 -7.70 2.52
CA ALA A 163 7.41 -9.10 2.58
C ALA A 163 6.83 -9.59 1.25
N THR A 164 5.97 -8.78 0.61
CA THR A 164 5.36 -9.15 -0.67
C THR A 164 6.41 -9.24 -1.79
N ALA A 165 7.33 -8.27 -1.86
CA ALA A 165 8.41 -8.27 -2.85
C ALA A 165 9.41 -9.42 -2.62
N ALA A 166 9.77 -9.72 -1.36
CA ALA A 166 10.64 -10.83 -1.00
C ALA A 166 9.96 -12.21 -1.05
N ARG A 167 8.68 -12.25 -1.44
CA ARG A 167 7.87 -13.49 -1.50
C ARG A 167 7.77 -14.20 -0.15
N LEU A 168 7.53 -13.43 0.90
CA LEU A 168 7.28 -13.91 2.27
C LEU A 168 5.77 -13.98 2.60
N CYS A 169 4.94 -13.55 1.68
CA CYS A 169 3.49 -13.75 1.62
C CYS A 169 3.04 -13.67 0.15
N ALA A 170 1.89 -14.24 -0.17
CA ALA A 170 1.32 -14.20 -1.52
C ALA A 170 0.83 -12.79 -1.87
N THR A 171 0.18 -12.13 -0.93
CA THR A 171 -0.29 -10.74 -0.98
C THR A 171 -0.36 -10.18 0.45
N SER A 172 -0.46 -8.87 0.62
CA SER A 172 -0.54 -8.26 1.94
C SER A 172 -1.54 -7.09 1.97
N LEU A 173 -1.98 -6.73 3.19
CA LEU A 173 -2.70 -5.49 3.41
C LEU A 173 -1.79 -4.42 3.99
N GLY A 174 -1.89 -3.23 3.41
CA GLY A 174 -1.36 -1.98 3.93
C GLY A 174 -2.49 -1.03 4.34
N GLU A 175 -2.09 0.12 4.85
CA GLU A 175 -2.97 1.26 5.10
C GLU A 175 -2.34 2.50 4.47
N ASP A 176 -3.18 3.38 3.89
CA ASP A 176 -2.76 4.58 3.15
C ASP A 176 -3.50 5.82 3.68
N THR A 177 -2.78 6.65 4.41
CA THR A 177 -3.19 8.00 4.79
C THR A 177 -2.71 9.00 3.74
N GLY A 178 -1.40 9.10 3.56
CA GLY A 178 -0.72 10.04 2.65
C GLY A 178 0.04 9.37 1.51
N GLY A 179 -0.22 8.09 1.24
CA GLY A 179 0.49 7.29 0.24
C GLY A 179 1.15 6.03 0.79
N SER A 180 0.76 5.57 1.98
CA SER A 180 1.45 4.47 2.68
C SER A 180 1.13 3.05 2.17
N ILE A 181 0.31 2.89 1.14
CA ILE A 181 0.22 1.71 0.27
C ILE A 181 1.04 1.95 -1.00
N ARG A 182 0.80 3.08 -1.66
CA ARG A 182 1.36 3.42 -2.98
C ARG A 182 2.87 3.63 -2.94
N GLY A 183 3.40 4.24 -1.88
CA GLY A 183 4.84 4.42 -1.68
C GLY A 183 5.60 3.11 -1.55
N PRO A 184 5.24 2.22 -0.60
CA PRO A 184 5.84 0.90 -0.50
C PRO A 184 5.71 0.05 -1.78
N ALA A 185 4.56 0.09 -2.46
CA ALA A 185 4.41 -0.57 -3.75
C ALA A 185 5.39 -0.02 -4.80
N ALA A 186 5.53 1.30 -4.90
CA ALA A 186 6.47 1.95 -5.82
C ALA A 186 7.92 1.55 -5.54
N ASN A 187 8.35 1.63 -4.28
CA ASN A 187 9.75 1.36 -3.91
C ASN A 187 10.11 -0.12 -4.01
N CYS A 188 9.14 -1.02 -3.87
CA CYS A 188 9.35 -2.47 -3.91
C CYS A 188 8.97 -3.12 -5.25
N GLY A 189 8.57 -2.32 -6.27
CA GLY A 189 8.21 -2.83 -7.59
C GLY A 189 6.94 -3.67 -7.61
N LEU A 190 5.92 -3.23 -6.90
CA LEU A 190 4.65 -3.93 -6.66
C LEU A 190 3.45 -3.14 -7.18
N VAL A 191 2.29 -3.78 -7.12
CA VAL A 191 0.97 -3.17 -7.31
C VAL A 191 0.40 -2.81 -5.94
N GLY A 192 0.11 -1.51 -5.73
CA GLY A 192 -0.49 -1.04 -4.47
C GLY A 192 -1.74 -0.21 -4.74
N LEU A 193 -2.89 -0.71 -4.34
CA LEU A 193 -4.17 -0.03 -4.52
C LEU A 193 -4.62 0.67 -3.23
N ARG A 194 -4.64 2.00 -3.25
CA ARG A 194 -5.45 2.81 -2.36
C ARG A 194 -6.88 2.84 -2.91
N PRO A 195 -7.87 2.15 -2.30
CA PRO A 195 -9.26 2.25 -2.77
C PRO A 195 -9.88 3.61 -2.42
N THR A 196 -11.07 3.87 -2.91
CA THR A 196 -11.90 5.01 -2.52
C THR A 196 -12.06 5.05 -1.00
N TRP A 197 -11.92 6.24 -0.41
CA TRP A 197 -12.23 6.42 1.00
C TRP A 197 -13.67 6.03 1.31
N GLY A 198 -13.83 5.06 2.24
CA GLY A 198 -15.13 4.46 2.57
C GLY A 198 -15.53 3.25 1.71
N ARG A 199 -14.66 2.74 0.82
CA ARG A 199 -14.86 1.45 0.12
C ARG A 199 -14.57 0.25 1.03
N VAL A 200 -13.62 0.40 1.95
CA VAL A 200 -13.17 -0.64 2.89
C VAL A 200 -13.31 -0.12 4.31
N SER A 201 -13.82 -0.96 5.20
CA SER A 201 -13.96 -0.63 6.62
C SER A 201 -12.61 -0.42 7.31
N ARG A 202 -12.56 0.55 8.21
CA ARG A 202 -11.43 0.86 9.10
C ARG A 202 -11.72 0.46 10.55
N TYR A 203 -12.86 -0.17 10.82
CA TYR A 203 -13.17 -0.66 12.17
C TYR A 203 -12.12 -1.67 12.64
N GLY A 204 -11.55 -1.42 13.81
CA GLY A 204 -10.47 -2.24 14.36
C GLY A 204 -9.08 -1.95 13.74
N VAL A 205 -8.85 -0.74 13.25
CA VAL A 205 -7.55 -0.29 12.77
C VAL A 205 -7.11 0.93 13.58
N ASP A 206 -5.87 0.93 14.07
CA ASP A 206 -5.31 2.14 14.67
C ASP A 206 -5.01 3.14 13.57
N GLY A 207 -5.72 4.26 13.59
CA GLY A 207 -5.68 5.24 12.52
C GLY A 207 -4.46 6.17 12.59
N ALA A 208 -4.12 6.77 11.45
CA ALA A 208 -3.15 7.84 11.33
C ALA A 208 -3.79 9.18 10.94
N GLY A 209 -4.91 9.16 10.22
CA GLY A 209 -5.65 10.36 9.83
C GLY A 209 -7.13 10.05 9.58
N TRP A 210 -8.00 10.55 10.44
CA TRP A 210 -9.43 10.21 10.48
C TRP A 210 -10.12 10.20 9.10
N SER A 211 -9.90 11.22 8.29
CA SER A 211 -10.60 11.39 7.01
C SER A 211 -9.76 11.01 5.78
N PHE A 212 -8.64 10.31 5.99
CA PHE A 212 -7.70 9.93 4.94
C PHE A 212 -7.50 8.42 4.85
N ASP A 213 -7.45 7.74 6.00
CA ASP A 213 -7.04 6.35 6.09
C ASP A 213 -7.93 5.45 5.26
N THR A 214 -7.30 4.56 4.53
CA THR A 214 -7.97 3.48 3.81
C THR A 214 -7.05 2.26 3.76
N LEU A 215 -7.64 1.07 3.88
CA LEU A 215 -6.95 -0.20 3.77
C LEU A 215 -7.00 -0.69 2.34
N GLY A 216 -5.93 -1.34 1.89
CA GLY A 216 -5.90 -1.90 0.56
C GLY A 216 -4.72 -2.83 0.34
N PRO A 217 -4.72 -3.55 -0.80
CA PRO A 217 -3.72 -4.53 -1.15
C PRO A 217 -2.38 -3.91 -1.54
N ILE A 218 -1.30 -4.62 -1.16
CA ILE A 218 0.03 -4.53 -1.75
C ILE A 218 0.35 -5.92 -2.28
N SER A 219 0.40 -6.07 -3.60
CA SER A 219 0.38 -7.34 -4.31
C SER A 219 1.43 -7.37 -5.42
N ARG A 220 1.74 -8.55 -5.95
CA ARG A 220 2.72 -8.69 -7.03
C ARG A 220 2.14 -8.42 -8.42
N THR A 221 0.86 -8.70 -8.61
CA THR A 221 0.14 -8.50 -9.88
C THR A 221 -1.15 -7.72 -9.67
N VAL A 222 -1.69 -7.19 -10.75
CA VAL A 222 -2.99 -6.50 -10.72
C VAL A 222 -4.13 -7.49 -10.40
N GLU A 223 -4.04 -8.72 -10.86
CA GLU A 223 -5.01 -9.79 -10.52
C GLU A 223 -4.99 -10.09 -9.01
N ASP A 224 -3.81 -10.20 -8.40
CA ASP A 224 -3.67 -10.39 -6.96
C ASP A 224 -4.29 -9.24 -6.16
N ALA A 225 -4.10 -8.00 -6.65
CA ALA A 225 -4.73 -6.83 -6.05
C ALA A 225 -6.26 -6.87 -6.18
N ALA A 226 -6.78 -7.33 -7.33
CA ALA A 226 -8.21 -7.45 -7.60
C ALA A 226 -8.89 -8.49 -6.68
N ILE A 227 -8.32 -9.68 -6.50
CA ILE A 227 -8.88 -10.69 -5.59
C ILE A 227 -8.80 -10.23 -4.13
N THR A 228 -7.72 -9.52 -3.76
CA THR A 228 -7.52 -9.05 -2.38
C THR A 228 -8.51 -7.94 -2.04
N ILE A 229 -8.69 -6.93 -2.90
CA ILE A 229 -9.71 -5.88 -2.66
C ILE A 229 -11.12 -6.46 -2.66
N GLY A 230 -11.42 -7.44 -3.51
CA GLY A 230 -12.70 -8.15 -3.52
C GLY A 230 -13.02 -8.83 -2.20
N GLY A 231 -12.00 -9.34 -1.50
CA GLY A 231 -12.15 -9.98 -0.19
C GLY A 231 -12.37 -9.03 0.98
N ILE A 232 -12.11 -7.72 0.84
CA ILE A 232 -12.18 -6.77 1.96
C ILE A 232 -13.15 -5.59 1.73
N ALA A 233 -13.54 -5.32 0.50
CA ALA A 233 -14.44 -4.22 0.16
C ALA A 233 -15.89 -4.49 0.62
N GLY A 234 -16.59 -3.42 1.02
CA GLY A 234 -18.01 -3.50 1.34
C GLY A 234 -18.45 -2.51 2.43
N TYR A 235 -19.76 -2.41 2.59
CA TYR A 235 -20.38 -1.64 3.66
C TYR A 235 -20.21 -2.33 5.01
N ASP A 236 -19.87 -1.56 6.03
CA ASP A 236 -19.75 -2.02 7.41
C ASP A 236 -20.51 -1.08 8.36
N PRO A 237 -21.56 -1.54 9.04
CA PRO A 237 -22.28 -0.72 10.02
C PRO A 237 -21.43 -0.30 11.23
N LEU A 238 -20.31 -0.97 11.49
CA LEU A 238 -19.36 -0.63 12.56
C LEU A 238 -18.42 0.53 12.17
N ASP A 239 -18.26 0.82 10.88
CA ASP A 239 -17.52 1.98 10.39
C ASP A 239 -18.47 2.93 9.63
N PRO A 240 -18.90 4.03 10.27
CA PRO A 240 -19.84 4.98 9.66
C PRO A 240 -19.26 5.72 8.45
N SER A 241 -17.96 5.58 8.16
CA SER A 241 -17.34 6.15 6.97
C SER A 241 -17.54 5.30 5.72
N THR A 242 -17.97 4.04 5.86
CA THR A 242 -18.22 3.18 4.71
C THR A 242 -19.50 3.55 3.98
N HIS A 243 -19.47 3.41 2.65
CA HIS A 243 -20.59 3.71 1.78
C HIS A 243 -21.27 2.43 1.28
N ASN A 244 -22.59 2.40 1.32
CA ASN A 244 -23.38 1.27 0.79
C ASN A 244 -23.46 1.35 -0.74
N VAL A 245 -22.31 1.14 -1.39
CA VAL A 245 -22.17 1.07 -2.85
C VAL A 245 -21.83 -0.36 -3.23
N PRO A 246 -22.45 -0.96 -4.23
CA PRO A 246 -22.18 -2.31 -4.67
C PRO A 246 -20.68 -2.55 -4.92
N VAL A 247 -20.18 -3.71 -4.52
CA VAL A 247 -18.82 -4.17 -4.80
C VAL A 247 -18.85 -4.94 -6.11
N PRO A 248 -18.15 -4.46 -7.15
CA PRO A 248 -18.09 -5.20 -8.43
C PRO A 248 -17.21 -6.45 -8.31
N ASP A 249 -17.35 -7.38 -9.22
CA ASP A 249 -16.35 -8.41 -9.44
C ASP A 249 -15.12 -7.76 -10.09
N TYR A 250 -14.11 -7.45 -9.28
CA TYR A 250 -12.90 -6.79 -9.75
C TYR A 250 -12.08 -7.67 -10.68
N LEU A 251 -12.08 -9.00 -10.48
CA LEU A 251 -11.35 -9.92 -11.33
C LEU A 251 -12.02 -10.02 -12.73
N ALA A 252 -13.34 -10.13 -12.78
CA ALA A 252 -14.07 -10.12 -14.03
C ALA A 252 -13.95 -8.79 -14.81
N ALA A 253 -13.67 -7.69 -14.12
CA ALA A 253 -13.46 -6.39 -14.74
C ALA A 253 -12.11 -6.25 -15.47
N LEU A 254 -11.15 -7.18 -15.28
CA LEU A 254 -9.83 -7.18 -15.91
C LEU A 254 -9.87 -7.68 -17.36
N THR A 255 -10.66 -7.03 -18.20
CA THR A 255 -10.86 -7.46 -19.60
C THR A 255 -9.65 -7.23 -20.50
N GLY A 256 -8.70 -6.40 -20.08
CA GLY A 256 -7.56 -5.96 -20.91
C GLY A 256 -7.92 -4.94 -22.00
N ASP A 257 -9.21 -4.69 -22.25
CA ASP A 257 -9.66 -3.72 -23.25
C ASP A 257 -9.77 -2.31 -22.64
N ILE A 258 -8.92 -1.41 -23.13
CA ILE A 258 -8.90 0.00 -22.77
C ILE A 258 -9.11 0.94 -23.97
N LYS A 259 -9.53 0.40 -25.11
CA LYS A 259 -9.75 1.19 -26.32
C LYS A 259 -10.79 2.27 -26.07
N GLY A 260 -10.43 3.51 -26.42
CA GLY A 260 -11.29 4.67 -26.25
C GLY A 260 -11.41 5.19 -24.81
N LEU A 261 -10.73 4.58 -23.82
CA LEU A 261 -10.62 5.16 -22.49
C LEU A 261 -9.76 6.43 -22.55
N ARG A 262 -10.24 7.48 -21.87
CA ARG A 262 -9.59 8.79 -21.86
C ARG A 262 -8.63 8.87 -20.66
N ILE A 263 -7.36 9.10 -20.95
CA ILE A 263 -6.29 9.23 -19.97
C ILE A 263 -5.83 10.67 -19.86
N GLY A 264 -5.87 11.24 -18.66
CA GLY A 264 -5.34 12.55 -18.35
C GLY A 264 -3.94 12.45 -17.71
N VAL A 265 -2.92 12.99 -18.37
CA VAL A 265 -1.56 13.08 -17.81
C VAL A 265 -1.42 14.40 -17.08
N VAL A 266 -1.15 14.36 -15.76
CA VAL A 266 -1.11 15.56 -14.91
C VAL A 266 0.18 16.34 -15.13
N ARG A 267 0.10 17.47 -15.85
CA ARG A 267 1.24 18.29 -16.27
C ARG A 267 2.13 18.69 -15.11
N GLU A 268 1.56 19.23 -14.05
CA GLU A 268 2.29 19.75 -12.89
C GLU A 268 3.03 18.67 -12.10
N LEU A 269 2.79 17.39 -12.38
CA LEU A 269 3.51 16.28 -11.77
C LEU A 269 4.39 15.50 -12.76
N ILE A 270 4.35 15.86 -14.04
CA ILE A 270 5.31 15.41 -15.07
C ILE A 270 6.42 16.43 -15.29
N ASP A 271 6.08 17.72 -15.23
CA ASP A 271 7.01 18.84 -15.35
C ASP A 271 6.82 19.78 -14.14
N PRO A 272 7.17 19.32 -12.93
CA PRO A 272 6.96 20.10 -11.70
C PRO A 272 7.89 21.31 -11.61
N GLU A 273 7.36 22.42 -11.06
CA GLU A 273 8.14 23.63 -10.77
C GLU A 273 8.76 23.63 -9.38
N GLU A 274 8.10 22.95 -8.42
CA GLU A 274 8.48 22.99 -6.99
C GLU A 274 8.90 21.64 -6.43
N LEU A 275 8.45 20.54 -7.04
CA LEU A 275 8.84 19.20 -6.65
C LEU A 275 10.03 18.73 -7.47
N ASP A 276 10.85 17.90 -6.85
CA ASP A 276 11.97 17.28 -7.52
C ASP A 276 11.54 15.97 -8.18
N LEU A 277 11.69 15.87 -9.48
CA LEU A 277 11.38 14.70 -10.28
C LEU A 277 12.63 14.19 -11.00
N ASP A 278 13.04 12.97 -10.68
CA ASP A 278 14.14 12.27 -11.32
C ASP A 278 13.87 12.11 -12.85
N PRO A 279 14.82 12.45 -13.72
CA PRO A 279 14.62 12.34 -15.17
C PRO A 279 14.29 10.90 -15.63
N GLN A 280 14.84 9.86 -15.01
CA GLN A 280 14.52 8.47 -15.35
C GLN A 280 13.09 8.11 -14.95
N MET A 281 12.63 8.59 -13.78
CA MET A 281 11.24 8.45 -13.34
C MET A 281 10.27 9.11 -14.32
N ARG A 282 10.57 10.37 -14.71
CA ARG A 282 9.78 11.09 -15.70
C ARG A 282 9.70 10.32 -17.03
N GLN A 283 10.84 9.88 -17.55
CA GLN A 283 10.87 9.15 -18.81
C GLN A 283 10.14 7.82 -18.75
N SER A 284 10.30 7.05 -17.67
CA SER A 284 9.57 5.79 -17.48
C SER A 284 8.05 5.96 -17.48
N VAL A 285 7.56 7.03 -16.84
CA VAL A 285 6.11 7.32 -16.82
C VAL A 285 5.62 7.72 -18.21
N LEU A 286 6.38 8.55 -18.95
CA LEU A 286 5.99 8.93 -20.31
C LEU A 286 5.99 7.73 -21.26
N THR A 287 6.99 6.84 -21.18
CA THR A 287 7.01 5.59 -21.95
C THR A 287 5.82 4.68 -21.59
N ALA A 288 5.44 4.60 -20.30
CA ALA A 288 4.25 3.85 -19.92
C ALA A 288 2.95 4.44 -20.49
N VAL A 289 2.87 5.77 -20.58
CA VAL A 289 1.74 6.46 -21.24
C VAL A 289 1.69 6.16 -22.74
N GLU A 290 2.85 6.09 -23.43
CA GLU A 290 2.94 5.69 -24.84
C GLU A 290 2.40 4.27 -25.05
N VAL A 291 2.78 3.30 -24.19
CA VAL A 291 2.24 1.94 -24.23
C VAL A 291 0.72 1.93 -24.08
N LEU A 292 0.16 2.72 -23.16
CA LEU A 292 -1.30 2.80 -23.01
C LEU A 292 -1.99 3.42 -24.23
N ALA A 293 -1.35 4.38 -24.89
CA ALA A 293 -1.87 4.93 -26.16
C ALA A 293 -1.83 3.89 -27.28
N GLU A 294 -0.77 3.09 -27.39
CA GLU A 294 -0.66 1.99 -28.35
C GLU A 294 -1.75 0.90 -28.13
N LEU A 295 -2.17 0.70 -26.87
CA LEU A 295 -3.29 -0.17 -26.54
C LEU A 295 -4.67 0.47 -26.84
N GLY A 296 -4.70 1.66 -27.41
CA GLY A 296 -5.90 2.31 -27.93
C GLY A 296 -6.57 3.30 -26.97
N ALA A 297 -5.92 3.67 -25.87
CA ALA A 297 -6.42 4.73 -25.00
C ALA A 297 -6.22 6.13 -25.64
N GLU A 298 -7.13 7.06 -25.37
CA GLU A 298 -7.04 8.46 -25.78
C GLU A 298 -6.31 9.28 -24.71
N VAL A 299 -5.07 9.68 -25.01
CA VAL A 299 -4.21 10.39 -24.05
C VAL A 299 -4.27 11.89 -24.28
N LYS A 300 -4.43 12.67 -23.21
CA LYS A 300 -4.29 14.13 -23.22
C LYS A 300 -3.59 14.63 -21.96
N GLN A 301 -2.89 15.75 -22.09
CA GLN A 301 -2.37 16.47 -20.92
C GLN A 301 -3.50 17.24 -20.24
N VAL A 302 -3.49 17.22 -18.89
CA VAL A 302 -4.46 17.94 -18.05
C VAL A 302 -3.73 18.78 -16.99
N SER A 303 -4.36 19.85 -16.50
CA SER A 303 -3.77 20.75 -15.51
C SER A 303 -4.46 20.61 -14.15
N MET A 304 -3.64 20.43 -13.09
CA MET A 304 -4.04 20.38 -11.69
C MET A 304 -3.16 21.34 -10.87
N PRO A 305 -3.43 22.66 -10.90
CA PRO A 305 -2.52 23.69 -10.35
C PRO A 305 -2.16 23.54 -8.86
N LEU A 306 -3.00 22.84 -8.06
CA LEU A 306 -2.72 22.60 -6.65
C LEU A 306 -2.00 21.27 -6.39
N ALA A 307 -1.65 20.48 -7.42
CA ALA A 307 -1.05 19.16 -7.25
C ALA A 307 0.25 19.22 -6.45
N GLU A 308 1.16 20.12 -6.78
CA GLU A 308 2.45 20.24 -6.09
C GLU A 308 2.34 20.69 -4.62
N LYS A 309 1.26 21.40 -4.26
CA LYS A 309 0.98 21.84 -2.89
C LYS A 309 0.34 20.75 -2.01
N SER A 310 -0.13 19.68 -2.63
CA SER A 310 -0.95 18.67 -1.94
C SER A 310 -0.21 17.97 -0.80
N GLY A 311 1.11 17.81 -0.87
CA GLY A 311 1.92 17.27 0.21
C GLY A 311 1.86 18.10 1.49
N TYR A 312 2.01 19.42 1.37
CA TYR A 312 1.93 20.35 2.51
C TYR A 312 0.52 20.36 3.12
N ILE A 313 -0.52 20.36 2.27
CA ILE A 313 -1.92 20.35 2.71
C ILE A 313 -2.21 19.07 3.48
N THR A 314 -1.81 17.91 2.93
CA THR A 314 -1.98 16.60 3.56
C THR A 314 -1.33 16.59 4.95
N ARG A 315 -0.07 17.00 5.06
CA ARG A 315 0.68 16.99 6.32
C ARG A 315 0.07 17.92 7.37
N ALA A 316 -0.38 19.11 6.98
CA ALA A 316 -1.00 20.06 7.89
C ALA A 316 -2.31 19.51 8.51
N ILE A 317 -2.96 18.55 7.86
CA ILE A 317 -4.15 17.89 8.39
C ILE A 317 -3.78 16.64 9.17
N THR A 318 -3.04 15.71 8.55
CA THR A 318 -2.80 14.38 9.12
C THR A 318 -1.94 14.41 10.38
N HIS A 319 -1.05 15.39 10.53
CA HIS A 319 -0.28 15.56 11.77
C HIS A 319 -1.18 15.93 12.96
N VAL A 320 -2.13 16.85 12.76
CA VAL A 320 -3.09 17.24 13.80
C VAL A 320 -4.06 16.09 14.09
N ASP A 321 -4.58 15.43 13.05
CA ASP A 321 -5.46 14.29 13.21
C ASP A 321 -4.79 13.19 14.06
N ARG A 322 -3.54 12.83 13.76
CA ARG A 322 -2.83 11.74 14.46
C ARG A 322 -2.64 12.01 15.95
N VAL A 323 -2.15 13.21 16.32
CA VAL A 323 -1.93 13.52 17.74
C VAL A 323 -3.24 13.65 18.53
N SER A 324 -4.35 13.82 17.85
CA SER A 324 -5.68 13.88 18.45
C SER A 324 -6.27 12.49 18.73
N LEU A 325 -5.74 11.42 18.14
CA LEU A 325 -6.25 10.05 18.31
C LEU A 325 -5.79 9.40 19.62
N SER A 326 -4.58 9.71 20.10
CA SER A 326 -4.01 9.12 21.32
C SER A 326 -3.13 10.15 22.07
N PRO A 327 -3.73 11.28 22.51
CA PRO A 327 -2.96 12.36 23.14
C PRO A 327 -2.35 11.97 24.49
N GLU A 328 -2.89 10.95 25.16
CA GLU A 328 -2.38 10.44 26.43
C GLU A 328 -0.98 9.84 26.29
N PHE A 329 -0.68 9.12 25.25
CA PHE A 329 0.63 8.48 25.06
C PHE A 329 1.77 9.52 25.02
N LEU A 330 1.56 10.65 24.34
CA LEU A 330 2.57 11.69 24.28
C LEU A 330 2.77 12.40 25.63
N ARG A 331 1.74 12.45 26.49
CA ARG A 331 1.84 13.06 27.84
C ARG A 331 2.43 12.13 28.87
N GLU A 332 2.08 10.83 28.78
CA GLU A 332 2.37 9.84 29.83
C GLU A 332 3.65 9.05 29.53
N GLN A 333 3.98 8.82 28.25
CA GLN A 333 5.07 7.96 27.81
C GLN A 333 5.91 8.58 26.66
N PRO A 334 6.30 9.87 26.74
CA PRO A 334 7.01 10.55 25.65
C PRO A 334 8.37 9.90 25.30
N GLU A 335 9.03 9.28 26.29
CA GLU A 335 10.36 8.67 26.10
C GLU A 335 10.28 7.30 25.41
N ASP A 336 9.09 6.69 25.31
CA ASP A 336 8.90 5.40 24.66
C ASP A 336 8.62 5.53 23.16
N TYR A 337 8.44 6.75 22.65
CA TYR A 337 8.45 7.03 21.22
C TYR A 337 9.84 7.04 20.61
N HIS A 338 9.97 6.60 19.38
CA HIS A 338 11.14 6.93 18.58
C HIS A 338 11.33 8.46 18.50
N HIS A 339 12.59 8.92 18.52
CA HIS A 339 12.92 10.36 18.53
C HIS A 339 12.15 11.17 17.48
N ASN A 340 12.19 10.72 16.22
CA ASN A 340 11.53 11.43 15.11
C ASN A 340 10.01 11.48 15.26
N THR A 341 9.38 10.38 15.71
CA THR A 341 7.93 10.31 15.96
C THR A 341 7.56 11.29 17.08
N ARG A 342 8.31 11.30 18.17
CA ARG A 342 8.11 12.24 19.28
C ARG A 342 8.22 13.70 18.83
N VAL A 343 9.25 14.05 18.06
CA VAL A 343 9.43 15.40 17.51
C VAL A 343 8.25 15.78 16.64
N HIS A 344 7.81 14.89 15.73
CA HIS A 344 6.67 15.14 14.85
C HIS A 344 5.38 15.35 15.65
N PHE A 345 5.09 14.51 16.64
CA PHE A 345 3.87 14.61 17.42
C PHE A 345 3.88 15.82 18.36
N THR A 346 5.04 16.15 18.95
CA THR A 346 5.18 17.36 19.76
C THR A 346 4.95 18.62 18.92
N THR A 347 5.57 18.69 17.72
CA THR A 347 5.40 19.85 16.83
C THR A 347 3.99 19.94 16.24
N ALA A 348 3.34 18.82 16.00
CA ALA A 348 1.95 18.77 15.52
C ALA A 348 0.96 19.42 16.50
N ASN A 349 1.19 19.28 17.81
CA ASN A 349 0.38 19.97 18.83
C ASN A 349 0.55 21.51 18.82
N LEU A 350 1.59 22.02 18.17
CA LEU A 350 1.84 23.45 18.03
C LEU A 350 1.21 24.06 16.76
N ILE A 351 0.60 23.23 15.91
CA ILE A 351 -0.06 23.70 14.68
C ILE A 351 -1.32 24.50 15.07
N PRO A 352 -1.40 25.82 14.75
CA PRO A 352 -2.57 26.60 15.08
C PRO A 352 -3.83 26.11 14.36
N ALA A 353 -4.98 26.18 15.03
CA ALA A 353 -6.26 25.78 14.45
C ALA A 353 -6.57 26.48 13.10
N GLN A 354 -6.10 27.73 12.94
CA GLN A 354 -6.25 28.49 11.69
C GLN A 354 -5.48 27.83 10.52
N VAL A 355 -4.34 27.21 10.76
CA VAL A 355 -3.56 26.47 9.74
C VAL A 355 -4.32 25.22 9.34
N TYR A 356 -4.80 24.43 10.30
CA TYR A 356 -5.63 23.25 10.06
C TYR A 356 -6.89 23.60 9.28
N TYR A 357 -7.63 24.66 9.70
CA TYR A 357 -8.82 25.12 9.02
C TYR A 357 -8.54 25.55 7.58
N LYS A 358 -7.46 26.29 7.34
CA LYS A 358 -7.03 26.69 6.00
C LYS A 358 -6.67 25.47 5.15
N ALA A 359 -5.99 24.50 5.72
CA ALA A 359 -5.65 23.25 5.03
C ALA A 359 -6.89 22.45 4.61
N GLN A 360 -7.94 22.39 5.47
CA GLN A 360 -9.23 21.77 5.11
C GLN A 360 -9.93 22.47 3.94
N LYS A 361 -9.88 23.81 3.89
CA LYS A 361 -10.41 24.56 2.73
C LYS A 361 -9.61 24.27 1.44
N LEU A 362 -8.29 24.23 1.52
CA LEU A 362 -7.43 23.87 0.38
C LEU A 362 -7.65 22.41 -0.05
N ARG A 363 -7.89 21.50 0.89
CA ARG A 363 -8.29 20.12 0.58
C ARG A 363 -9.53 20.07 -0.32
N THR A 364 -10.55 20.86 0.01
CA THR A 364 -11.78 20.96 -0.82
C THR A 364 -11.43 21.39 -2.24
N MET A 365 -10.57 22.39 -2.41
CA MET A 365 -10.16 22.87 -3.73
C MET A 365 -9.39 21.80 -4.52
N VAL A 366 -8.46 21.07 -3.87
CA VAL A 366 -7.76 19.93 -4.53
C VAL A 366 -8.75 18.86 -4.95
N ARG A 367 -9.69 18.50 -4.07
CA ARG A 367 -10.74 17.53 -4.38
C ARG A 367 -11.58 17.97 -5.59
N GLU A 368 -11.98 19.23 -5.66
CA GLU A 368 -12.73 19.79 -6.79
C GLU A 368 -11.93 19.72 -8.10
N GLN A 369 -10.61 20.00 -8.07
CA GLN A 369 -9.75 19.83 -9.23
C GLN A 369 -9.68 18.38 -9.69
N VAL A 370 -9.41 17.42 -8.79
CA VAL A 370 -9.37 15.99 -9.12
C VAL A 370 -10.69 15.52 -9.70
N LEU A 371 -11.81 15.78 -9.02
CA LEU A 371 -13.13 15.33 -9.45
C LEU A 371 -13.61 16.05 -10.71
N GLY A 372 -13.21 17.31 -10.91
CA GLY A 372 -13.48 18.09 -12.13
C GLY A 372 -12.80 17.45 -13.34
N LEU A 373 -11.51 17.12 -13.24
CA LEU A 373 -10.76 16.47 -14.30
C LEU A 373 -11.32 15.07 -14.65
N LEU A 374 -11.74 14.31 -13.64
CA LEU A 374 -12.32 12.98 -13.82
C LEU A 374 -13.71 12.98 -14.47
N LYS A 375 -14.34 14.14 -14.73
CA LYS A 375 -15.52 14.25 -15.63
C LYS A 375 -15.12 14.15 -17.10
N ASP A 376 -13.93 14.66 -17.43
CA ASP A 376 -13.43 14.77 -18.80
C ASP A 376 -12.50 13.63 -19.20
N VAL A 377 -11.97 12.87 -18.22
CA VAL A 377 -11.14 11.68 -18.42
C VAL A 377 -11.60 10.55 -17.53
N ASP A 378 -11.23 9.33 -17.86
CA ASP A 378 -11.62 8.14 -17.11
C ASP A 378 -10.60 7.80 -16.03
N VAL A 379 -9.31 8.07 -16.30
CA VAL A 379 -8.23 7.98 -15.30
C VAL A 379 -7.22 9.13 -15.44
N LEU A 380 -6.53 9.40 -14.34
CA LEU A 380 -5.39 10.33 -14.28
C LEU A 380 -4.10 9.54 -14.06
N ILE A 381 -3.02 9.92 -14.75
CA ILE A 381 -1.69 9.29 -14.63
C ILE A 381 -0.62 10.32 -14.27
N GLN A 382 0.32 9.89 -13.41
CA GLN A 382 1.47 10.67 -12.97
C GLN A 382 2.50 9.75 -12.27
N PRO A 383 3.72 10.20 -11.94
CA PRO A 383 4.65 9.45 -11.10
C PRO A 383 4.05 9.16 -9.71
N THR A 384 4.34 8.00 -9.13
CA THR A 384 3.98 7.69 -7.72
C THR A 384 4.89 8.42 -6.74
N SER A 385 6.14 8.60 -7.09
CA SER A 385 7.18 9.29 -6.30
C SER A 385 8.06 10.13 -7.22
N GLY A 386 8.72 11.15 -6.69
CA GLY A 386 9.67 11.95 -7.47
C GLY A 386 11.01 11.28 -7.70
N ARG A 387 11.36 10.29 -6.88
CA ARG A 387 12.67 9.61 -6.91
C ARG A 387 12.53 8.12 -6.64
N PRO A 388 13.52 7.29 -7.05
CA PRO A 388 13.65 5.90 -6.61
C PRO A 388 13.78 5.80 -5.09
N ALA A 389 13.78 4.58 -4.55
CA ALA A 389 13.91 4.31 -3.12
C ALA A 389 15.15 4.98 -2.51
N ASN A 390 14.96 5.79 -1.46
CA ASN A 390 16.04 6.46 -0.74
C ASN A 390 16.87 5.48 0.09
N VAL A 391 18.15 5.80 0.31
CA VAL A 391 19.01 5.09 1.28
C VAL A 391 18.42 5.30 2.70
N ILE A 392 18.40 4.24 3.50
CA ILE A 392 18.03 4.31 4.92
C ILE A 392 19.21 4.93 5.68
N ASN A 393 18.96 6.04 6.33
CA ASN A 393 19.92 6.62 7.28
C ASN A 393 19.43 6.32 8.70
N LEU A 394 20.02 5.31 9.33
CA LEU A 394 19.63 4.85 10.67
C LEU A 394 19.87 5.89 11.76
N ASP A 395 20.85 6.78 11.55
CA ASP A 395 21.26 7.82 12.51
C ASP A 395 20.61 9.19 12.22
N GLN A 396 19.74 9.25 11.20
CA GLN A 396 19.11 10.52 10.82
C GLN A 396 17.98 10.89 11.78
N ASN A 397 18.27 11.86 12.62
CA ASN A 397 17.28 12.54 13.45
C ASN A 397 16.79 13.83 12.77
N VAL A 398 15.55 14.23 13.05
CA VAL A 398 15.00 15.51 12.59
C VAL A 398 15.61 16.62 13.47
N GLU A 399 16.68 17.22 12.97
CA GLU A 399 17.45 18.26 13.69
C GLU A 399 17.39 19.63 13.00
N SER A 400 16.81 19.71 11.79
CA SER A 400 16.84 20.94 11.03
C SER A 400 15.56 21.24 10.26
N GLN A 401 15.29 22.53 10.04
CA GLN A 401 14.19 23.01 9.23
C GLN A 401 14.30 22.55 7.75
N VAL A 402 15.52 22.40 7.23
CA VAL A 402 15.75 21.96 5.83
C VAL A 402 15.30 20.52 5.65
N GLY A 403 15.66 19.61 6.58
CA GLY A 403 15.21 18.22 6.56
C GLY A 403 13.69 18.09 6.67
N ALA A 404 13.07 18.89 7.54
CA ALA A 404 11.62 18.94 7.68
C ALA A 404 10.92 19.39 6.38
N LYS A 405 11.45 20.40 5.68
CA LYS A 405 10.91 20.91 4.41
C LYS A 405 10.97 19.85 3.30
N ALA A 406 12.09 19.14 3.17
CA ALA A 406 12.24 18.06 2.20
C ALA A 406 11.24 16.90 2.47
N ALA A 407 11.06 16.52 3.73
CA ALA A 407 10.08 15.51 4.12
C ALA A 407 8.63 15.93 3.81
N LEU A 408 8.30 17.21 3.97
CA LEU A 408 6.97 17.76 3.63
C LEU A 408 6.70 17.69 2.11
N ALA A 409 7.69 18.00 1.29
CA ALA A 409 7.57 17.99 -0.17
C ALA A 409 7.40 16.55 -0.74
N ALA A 410 8.00 15.55 -0.11
CA ALA A 410 8.00 14.16 -0.59
C ALA A 410 6.61 13.53 -0.79
N GLY A 411 5.57 14.06 -0.13
CA GLY A 411 4.18 13.62 -0.29
C GLY A 411 3.43 14.22 -1.50
N GLY A 412 4.04 15.15 -2.25
CA GLY A 412 3.36 15.93 -3.29
C GLY A 412 2.76 15.06 -4.41
N PHE A 413 3.49 14.05 -4.88
CA PHE A 413 3.02 13.17 -5.95
C PHE A 413 1.80 12.30 -5.56
N ARG A 414 1.62 11.92 -4.30
CA ARG A 414 0.53 11.08 -3.81
C ARG A 414 -0.62 11.86 -3.18
N GLY A 415 -0.35 13.12 -2.81
CA GLY A 415 -1.27 13.99 -2.07
C GLY A 415 -2.63 14.21 -2.73
N PRO A 416 -2.74 14.45 -4.04
CA PRO A 416 -4.02 14.76 -4.68
C PRO A 416 -5.10 13.71 -4.41
N TYR A 417 -4.75 12.42 -4.45
CA TYR A 417 -5.72 11.33 -4.27
C TYR A 417 -5.96 11.00 -2.79
N SER A 418 -4.99 11.28 -1.91
CA SER A 418 -5.23 11.26 -0.46
C SER A 418 -6.23 12.35 -0.04
N LEU A 419 -6.06 13.57 -0.54
CA LEU A 419 -6.94 14.72 -0.23
C LEU A 419 -8.33 14.56 -0.82
N SER A 420 -8.45 14.04 -2.04
CA SER A 420 -9.75 13.87 -2.71
C SER A 420 -10.53 12.64 -2.24
N GLY A 421 -9.83 11.63 -1.69
CA GLY A 421 -10.42 10.33 -1.37
C GLY A 421 -10.70 9.45 -2.60
N ALA A 422 -10.18 9.82 -3.77
CA ALA A 422 -10.29 9.04 -5.00
C ALA A 422 -9.41 7.78 -4.96
N PRO A 423 -9.80 6.69 -5.64
CA PRO A 423 -8.97 5.49 -5.73
C PRO A 423 -7.73 5.77 -6.57
N ALA A 424 -6.59 5.23 -6.15
CA ALA A 424 -5.33 5.36 -6.87
C ALA A 424 -4.45 4.11 -6.69
N LEU A 425 -3.93 3.61 -7.79
CA LEU A 425 -3.10 2.42 -7.84
C LEU A 425 -1.68 2.80 -8.28
N SER A 426 -0.67 2.35 -7.53
CA SER A 426 0.73 2.40 -7.95
C SER A 426 1.11 1.11 -8.66
N ILE A 427 1.80 1.23 -9.78
CA ILE A 427 2.30 0.09 -10.57
C ILE A 427 3.70 0.38 -11.11
N LEU A 428 4.53 -0.65 -11.17
CA LEU A 428 5.88 -0.63 -11.73
C LEU A 428 5.84 -0.23 -13.21
N CYS A 429 6.64 0.78 -13.60
CA CYS A 429 6.72 1.23 -14.99
C CYS A 429 8.14 1.26 -15.56
N GLY A 430 9.13 0.79 -14.82
CA GLY A 430 10.52 0.72 -15.26
C GLY A 430 11.48 0.46 -14.12
N PHE A 431 12.76 0.53 -14.44
CA PHE A 431 13.86 0.43 -13.46
C PHE A 431 14.90 1.51 -13.80
N THR A 432 15.65 1.94 -12.79
CA THR A 432 16.80 2.80 -13.02
C THR A 432 17.86 2.09 -13.84
N SER A 433 18.73 2.86 -14.53
CA SER A 433 19.82 2.33 -15.37
C SER A 433 21.05 1.88 -14.59
N GLU A 434 21.05 2.02 -13.27
CA GLU A 434 22.20 1.67 -12.44
C GLU A 434 22.30 0.14 -12.25
N GLY A 435 23.22 -0.49 -13.01
CA GLY A 435 23.53 -1.91 -12.94
C GLY A 435 22.43 -2.84 -13.46
N ASP A 436 22.66 -4.14 -13.39
CA ASP A 436 21.69 -5.19 -13.78
C ASP A 436 20.48 -5.27 -12.83
N ASP A 437 20.62 -4.74 -11.60
CA ASP A 437 19.64 -4.77 -10.51
C ASP A 437 19.08 -3.37 -10.19
N GLY A 438 18.77 -2.57 -11.22
CA GLY A 438 18.24 -1.22 -11.04
C GLY A 438 17.01 -1.16 -10.12
N LEU A 439 16.79 0.01 -9.52
CA LEU A 439 15.69 0.23 -8.58
C LEU A 439 14.35 0.44 -9.31
N PRO A 440 13.23 -0.04 -8.75
CA PRO A 440 11.91 0.15 -9.33
C PRO A 440 11.54 1.62 -9.51
N LEU A 441 10.89 1.91 -10.64
CA LEU A 441 10.23 3.17 -10.99
C LEU A 441 8.74 2.92 -11.18
N ALA A 442 7.87 3.78 -10.63
CA ALA A 442 6.44 3.50 -10.63
C ALA A 442 5.60 4.73 -11.01
N MET A 443 4.57 4.48 -11.80
CA MET A 443 3.47 5.41 -12.05
C MET A 443 2.29 5.12 -11.14
N GLN A 444 1.41 6.10 -10.93
CA GLN A 444 0.10 5.86 -10.34
C GLN A 444 -1.02 6.21 -11.32
N ILE A 445 -2.09 5.41 -11.24
CA ILE A 445 -3.32 5.51 -12.01
C ILE A 445 -4.44 5.80 -11.04
N ALA A 446 -5.17 6.89 -11.21
CA ALA A 446 -6.28 7.25 -10.33
C ALA A 446 -7.59 7.40 -11.11
N GLY A 447 -8.69 7.02 -10.50
CA GLY A 447 -10.02 7.00 -11.12
C GLY A 447 -11.07 7.75 -10.31
N ARG A 448 -12.32 7.70 -10.79
CA ARG A 448 -13.47 8.24 -10.07
C ARG A 448 -13.71 7.47 -8.78
N PRO A 449 -14.26 8.12 -7.74
CA PRO A 449 -14.66 7.41 -6.53
C PRO A 449 -15.57 6.21 -6.85
N PHE A 450 -15.26 5.07 -6.24
CA PHE A 450 -15.91 3.77 -6.41
C PHE A 450 -15.75 3.10 -7.78
N GLU A 451 -14.87 3.63 -8.64
CA GLU A 451 -14.52 3.02 -9.93
C GLU A 451 -13.12 2.34 -9.89
N GLU A 452 -12.80 1.64 -8.81
CA GLU A 452 -11.57 0.84 -8.68
C GLU A 452 -11.43 -0.15 -9.85
N ALA A 453 -12.53 -0.69 -10.35
CA ALA A 453 -12.56 -1.61 -11.50
C ALA A 453 -11.94 -0.98 -12.76
N THR A 454 -12.21 0.30 -13.03
CA THR A 454 -11.61 1.03 -14.17
C THR A 454 -10.11 1.21 -13.95
N VAL A 455 -9.69 1.58 -12.74
CA VAL A 455 -8.27 1.75 -12.38
C VAL A 455 -7.51 0.42 -12.55
N LEU A 456 -8.06 -0.67 -12.02
CA LEU A 456 -7.49 -2.02 -12.14
C LEU A 456 -7.43 -2.48 -13.60
N ARG A 457 -8.48 -2.22 -14.42
CA ARG A 457 -8.49 -2.57 -15.84
C ARG A 457 -7.39 -1.89 -16.63
N VAL A 458 -7.18 -0.58 -16.42
CA VAL A 458 -6.08 0.16 -17.08
C VAL A 458 -4.72 -0.35 -16.63
N ALA A 459 -4.55 -0.59 -15.32
CA ALA A 459 -3.32 -1.16 -14.77
C ALA A 459 -3.04 -2.57 -15.31
N HIS A 460 -4.07 -3.43 -15.44
CA HIS A 460 -3.94 -4.78 -15.97
C HIS A 460 -3.57 -4.76 -17.46
N ALA A 461 -4.22 -3.94 -18.28
CA ALA A 461 -3.88 -3.81 -19.70
C ALA A 461 -2.40 -3.41 -19.89
N TYR A 462 -1.92 -2.46 -19.07
CA TYR A 462 -0.52 -2.07 -19.06
C TYR A 462 0.39 -3.23 -18.60
N GLU A 463 0.06 -3.90 -17.48
CA GLU A 463 0.86 -5.01 -16.94
C GLU A 463 1.03 -6.15 -17.96
N GLN A 464 -0.01 -6.47 -18.73
CA GLN A 464 0.04 -7.51 -19.77
C GLN A 464 0.90 -7.11 -20.98
N ALA A 465 1.01 -5.81 -21.27
CA ALA A 465 1.80 -5.30 -22.39
C ALA A 465 3.31 -5.22 -22.09
N VAL A 466 3.67 -5.23 -20.80
CA VAL A 466 5.06 -5.13 -20.36
C VAL A 466 5.49 -6.36 -19.56
N SER A 467 6.78 -6.47 -19.23
CA SER A 467 7.31 -7.64 -18.50
C SER A 467 8.06 -7.28 -17.20
N TRP A 468 7.84 -6.06 -16.69
CA TRP A 468 8.56 -5.57 -15.52
C TRP A 468 8.35 -6.42 -14.26
N ASN A 469 7.11 -6.93 -14.05
CA ASN A 469 6.72 -7.76 -12.92
C ASN A 469 7.38 -9.15 -12.88
N LYS A 470 8.05 -9.56 -13.96
CA LYS A 470 8.80 -10.82 -14.02
C LYS A 470 10.19 -10.72 -13.35
N ARG A 471 10.68 -9.50 -13.11
CA ARG A 471 11.94 -9.33 -12.37
C ARG A 471 11.74 -9.65 -10.90
N ILE A 472 12.75 -10.29 -10.32
CA ILE A 472 12.77 -10.75 -8.93
C ILE A 472 13.80 -9.94 -8.17
N PRO A 473 13.46 -9.37 -7.00
CA PRO A 473 14.44 -8.70 -6.15
C PRO A 473 15.58 -9.65 -5.75
N PRO A 474 16.85 -9.20 -5.70
CA PRO A 474 17.98 -10.04 -5.31
C PRO A 474 17.80 -10.73 -3.95
N ALA A 475 17.26 -10.05 -2.96
CA ALA A 475 17.02 -10.63 -1.64
C ALA A 475 15.88 -11.68 -1.60
N ALA A 476 15.12 -11.84 -2.70
CA ALA A 476 14.07 -12.86 -2.80
C ALA A 476 14.56 -14.18 -3.41
N LEU A 477 15.78 -14.21 -3.92
CA LEU A 477 16.41 -15.42 -4.48
C LEU A 477 17.12 -16.21 -3.39
#